data_f2297828ccf16a3ae9a6ae73674cf92c
#
_entry.id   f2297828ccf16a3ae9a6ae73674cf92c
#
_cell.length_a   1.000
_cell.length_b   1.000
_cell.length_c   1.000
_cell.angle_alpha   90.00
_cell.angle_beta   90.00
_cell.angle_gamma   90.00
#
_symmetry.space_group_name_H-M   'P 1'
#
loop_
_entity.id
_entity.type
_entity.pdbx_description
1 polymer ?
#
loop_
_entity_poly.entity_id
_entity_poly.type
_entity_poly.pdbx_seq_one_letter_code
_entity_poly.pdbx_strand_id
1 'polypeptide(L)'
;MEISHQLVDVNACAQIASQNLSVISSILDMRLLGGSKELMEELLYQTHSLHMWRSEEYYFAKELEQKKRYNKYGETAYNLEPNIKYGPGGLRDLHTILSISQRHFGIKKLIEGISFGFITEREYTELMHCQHFLWQVRFALHLLAGKAEERLSFDYQLKIAKLFNYQDKPHSLAIEQFMKDYFKVIKKNRELNEMLLQWFDETIIHHQKQKITPLDNDFQLSNNYIEVRHLRVFQNNPQTLLKLFLWIVKQPNIEGIRANTIRLIRHSLFLINKQFKKNP
;
A
#
# COMPACT_ATOMS: atom_id res chain seq x y z
N MET A 1 -3.43 -16.15 24.27
CA MET A 1 -2.58 -15.77 23.11
C MET A 1 -1.71 -16.99 22.80
N GLU A 2 -1.90 -17.58 21.64
CA GLU A 2 -1.03 -18.68 21.19
C GLU A 2 0.26 -18.07 20.63
N ILE A 3 1.41 -18.53 21.14
CA ILE A 3 2.73 -18.15 20.65
C ILE A 3 3.30 -19.35 19.90
N SER A 4 3.50 -19.19 18.61
CA SER A 4 4.25 -20.16 17.82
C SER A 4 5.75 -19.94 18.06
N HIS A 5 6.48 -21.01 18.37
CA HIS A 5 7.91 -20.98 18.55
C HIS A 5 8.57 -22.15 17.82
N GLN A 6 9.77 -21.94 17.37
CA GLN A 6 10.60 -22.96 16.71
C GLN A 6 12.05 -22.76 17.12
N LEU A 7 12.73 -23.86 17.44
CA LEU A 7 14.18 -23.88 17.69
C LEU A 7 14.88 -24.37 16.43
N VAL A 8 15.71 -23.51 15.85
CA VAL A 8 16.49 -23.81 14.65
C VAL A 8 17.86 -23.16 14.77
N ASP A 9 18.90 -23.78 14.17
CA ASP A 9 20.18 -23.10 13.98
C ASP A 9 20.12 -22.05 12.86
N VAL A 10 21.14 -21.20 12.78
CA VAL A 10 21.17 -20.07 11.82
C VAL A 10 21.14 -20.57 10.37
N ASN A 11 21.87 -21.63 10.04
CA ASN A 11 21.93 -22.18 8.68
C ASN A 11 20.59 -22.79 8.25
N ALA A 12 19.97 -23.58 9.13
CA ALA A 12 18.65 -24.14 8.89
C ALA A 12 17.58 -23.05 8.74
N CYS A 13 17.65 -21.99 9.57
CA CYS A 13 16.76 -20.83 9.45
C CYS A 13 16.92 -20.11 8.11
N ALA A 14 18.15 -19.87 7.66
CA ALA A 14 18.45 -19.26 6.37
C ALA A 14 18.00 -20.13 5.20
N GLN A 15 18.17 -21.46 5.29
CA GLN A 15 17.68 -22.41 4.28
C GLN A 15 16.16 -22.38 4.16
N ILE A 16 15.44 -22.38 5.29
CA ILE A 16 13.97 -22.26 5.28
C ILE A 16 13.55 -20.90 4.70
N ALA A 17 14.24 -19.82 5.07
CA ALA A 17 13.96 -18.48 4.58
C ALA A 17 14.15 -18.36 3.07
N SER A 18 15.15 -19.04 2.48
CA SER A 18 15.40 -18.99 1.04
C SER A 18 14.26 -19.59 0.19
N GLN A 19 13.44 -20.45 0.78
CA GLN A 19 12.33 -21.13 0.09
C GLN A 19 10.95 -20.60 0.51
N ASN A 20 10.87 -19.78 1.56
CA ASN A 20 9.60 -19.37 2.15
C ASN A 20 9.49 -17.85 2.32
N LEU A 21 8.63 -17.23 1.48
CA LEU A 21 8.37 -15.80 1.49
C LEU A 21 7.89 -15.29 2.86
N SER A 22 7.10 -16.07 3.59
CA SER A 22 6.58 -15.68 4.92
C SER A 22 7.71 -15.64 5.94
N VAL A 23 8.63 -16.60 5.90
CA VAL A 23 9.76 -16.68 6.81
C VAL A 23 10.73 -15.53 6.56
N ILE A 24 11.14 -15.31 5.30
CA ILE A 24 12.02 -14.18 5.00
C ILE A 24 11.37 -12.83 5.36
N SER A 25 10.06 -12.65 5.12
CA SER A 25 9.35 -11.44 5.53
C SER A 25 9.34 -11.26 7.05
N SER A 26 9.26 -12.35 7.83
CA SER A 26 9.33 -12.30 9.29
C SER A 26 10.73 -11.95 9.79
N ILE A 27 11.78 -12.42 9.10
CA ILE A 27 13.18 -12.08 9.41
C ILE A 27 13.43 -10.59 9.16
N LEU A 28 12.86 -9.99 8.12
CA LEU A 28 13.00 -8.55 7.88
C LEU A 28 12.43 -7.71 9.03
N ASP A 29 11.38 -8.20 9.70
CA ASP A 29 10.75 -7.54 10.86
C ASP A 29 11.25 -8.03 12.21
N MET A 30 12.26 -8.91 12.25
CA MET A 30 12.71 -9.50 13.51
C MET A 30 13.37 -8.48 14.44
N ARG A 31 13.28 -8.78 15.73
CA ARG A 31 13.97 -8.05 16.80
C ARG A 31 14.59 -9.01 17.80
N LEU A 32 15.78 -8.68 18.29
CA LEU A 32 16.41 -9.42 19.37
C LEU A 32 15.65 -9.14 20.67
N LEU A 33 15.13 -10.18 21.29
CA LEU A 33 14.50 -10.11 22.62
C LEU A 33 15.48 -10.47 23.73
N GLY A 34 16.48 -11.28 23.44
CA GLY A 34 17.54 -11.72 24.34
C GLY A 34 18.47 -12.69 23.63
N GLY A 35 19.65 -12.94 24.19
CA GLY A 35 20.67 -13.85 23.64
C GLY A 35 21.78 -13.14 22.87
N SER A 36 22.46 -13.87 21.97
CA SER A 36 23.62 -13.39 21.25
C SER A 36 23.24 -12.46 20.09
N LYS A 37 23.86 -11.27 20.08
CA LYS A 37 23.74 -10.32 18.98
C LYS A 37 24.45 -10.82 17.72
N GLU A 38 25.55 -11.56 17.91
CA GLU A 38 26.35 -12.14 16.83
C GLU A 38 25.53 -13.14 16.00
N LEU A 39 24.74 -14.01 16.65
CA LEU A 39 23.84 -14.94 15.94
C LEU A 39 22.76 -14.20 15.12
N MET A 40 22.25 -13.10 15.65
CA MET A 40 21.29 -12.26 14.89
C MET A 40 21.97 -11.60 13.69
N GLU A 41 23.19 -11.08 13.85
CA GLU A 41 23.94 -10.44 12.76
C GLU A 41 24.33 -11.47 11.69
N GLU A 42 24.71 -12.68 12.08
CA GLU A 42 24.97 -13.80 11.16
C GLU A 42 23.72 -14.17 10.36
N LEU A 43 22.56 -14.31 10.99
CA LEU A 43 21.31 -14.58 10.30
C LEU A 43 20.95 -13.46 9.31
N LEU A 44 21.09 -12.19 9.69
CA LEU A 44 20.86 -11.05 8.82
C LEU A 44 21.83 -11.04 7.63
N TYR A 45 23.08 -11.41 7.82
CA TYR A 45 24.06 -11.53 6.76
C TYR A 45 23.65 -12.64 5.77
N GLN A 46 23.35 -13.85 6.25
CA GLN A 46 22.97 -14.98 5.42
C GLN A 46 21.67 -14.71 4.64
N THR A 47 20.74 -13.96 5.23
CA THR A 47 19.45 -13.63 4.62
C THR A 47 19.43 -12.30 3.85
N HIS A 48 20.59 -11.68 3.65
CA HIS A 48 20.72 -10.43 2.91
C HIS A 48 20.28 -10.58 1.44
N SER A 49 19.83 -9.48 0.81
CA SER A 49 19.33 -9.47 -0.59
C SER A 49 20.38 -9.88 -1.64
N LEU A 50 21.66 -9.85 -1.30
CA LEU A 50 22.72 -10.35 -2.15
C LEU A 50 22.81 -11.88 -2.17
N HIS A 51 22.32 -12.56 -1.16
CA HIS A 51 22.43 -14.01 -1.00
C HIS A 51 21.14 -14.75 -1.37
N MET A 52 19.97 -14.14 -1.11
CA MET A 52 18.67 -14.73 -1.42
C MET A 52 17.61 -13.66 -1.65
N TRP A 53 16.55 -13.98 -2.34
CA TRP A 53 15.42 -13.09 -2.58
C TRP A 53 15.87 -11.70 -3.05
N ARG A 54 16.49 -11.60 -4.21
CA ARG A 54 16.84 -10.31 -4.82
C ARG A 54 15.62 -9.39 -4.88
N SER A 55 15.84 -8.09 -4.97
CA SER A 55 14.76 -7.10 -4.92
C SER A 55 13.63 -7.40 -5.90
N GLU A 56 13.97 -7.78 -7.14
CA GLU A 56 13.01 -8.12 -8.19
C GLU A 56 12.21 -9.38 -7.84
N GLU A 57 12.90 -10.45 -7.43
CA GLU A 57 12.30 -11.71 -7.04
C GLU A 57 11.32 -11.52 -5.86
N TYR A 58 11.76 -10.80 -4.84
CA TYR A 58 10.95 -10.51 -3.67
C TYR A 58 9.73 -9.65 -4.01
N TYR A 59 9.91 -8.63 -4.85
CA TYR A 59 8.81 -7.78 -5.32
C TYR A 59 7.74 -8.61 -6.03
N PHE A 60 8.10 -9.42 -7.02
CA PHE A 60 7.16 -10.28 -7.74
C PHE A 60 6.44 -11.28 -6.81
N ALA A 61 7.18 -11.87 -5.86
CA ALA A 61 6.58 -12.79 -4.89
C ALA A 61 5.56 -12.09 -3.99
N LYS A 62 5.84 -10.85 -3.54
CA LYS A 62 4.91 -10.03 -2.73
C LYS A 62 3.71 -9.56 -3.54
N GLU A 63 3.89 -9.19 -4.79
CA GLU A 63 2.78 -8.85 -5.70
C GLU A 63 1.86 -10.05 -5.91
N LEU A 64 2.41 -11.23 -6.16
CA LEU A 64 1.64 -12.48 -6.32
C LEU A 64 0.93 -12.87 -5.01
N GLU A 65 1.59 -12.72 -3.85
CA GLU A 65 0.95 -12.90 -2.53
C GLU A 65 -0.25 -11.97 -2.37
N GLN A 66 -0.11 -10.69 -2.74
CA GLN A 66 -1.20 -9.72 -2.66
C GLN A 66 -2.36 -10.08 -3.61
N LYS A 67 -2.08 -10.45 -4.85
CA LYS A 67 -3.11 -10.91 -5.81
C LYS A 67 -3.88 -12.11 -5.28
N LYS A 68 -3.18 -13.15 -4.80
CA LYS A 68 -3.80 -14.34 -4.18
C LYS A 68 -4.65 -13.99 -2.96
N ARG A 69 -4.19 -13.06 -2.16
CA ARG A 69 -4.91 -12.57 -0.97
C ARG A 69 -6.20 -11.84 -1.35
N TYR A 70 -6.16 -10.97 -2.35
CA TYR A 70 -7.34 -10.26 -2.83
C TYR A 70 -8.38 -11.22 -3.39
N ASN A 71 -7.98 -12.21 -4.19
CA ASN A 71 -8.89 -13.24 -4.71
C ASN A 71 -9.59 -14.03 -3.58
N LYS A 72 -8.88 -14.27 -2.45
CA LYS A 72 -9.44 -14.98 -1.30
C LYS A 72 -10.40 -14.15 -0.45
N TYR A 73 -10.09 -12.85 -0.25
CA TYR A 73 -10.81 -11.98 0.70
C TYR A 73 -11.71 -10.94 0.03
N GLY A 74 -11.91 -11.04 -1.27
CA GLY A 74 -12.69 -10.12 -2.10
C GLY A 74 -11.80 -9.16 -2.88
N GLU A 75 -12.12 -8.98 -4.15
CA GLU A 75 -11.37 -8.10 -5.06
C GLU A 75 -11.74 -6.63 -4.89
N THR A 76 -12.81 -6.36 -4.14
CA THR A 76 -13.31 -5.00 -3.92
C THR A 76 -13.07 -4.51 -2.50
N ALA A 77 -12.68 -3.24 -2.40
CA ALA A 77 -12.61 -2.53 -1.12
C ALA A 77 -13.99 -2.22 -0.51
N TYR A 78 -15.07 -2.48 -1.22
CA TYR A 78 -16.45 -2.16 -0.81
C TYR A 78 -17.26 -3.38 -0.36
N ASN A 79 -16.58 -4.42 0.14
CA ASN A 79 -17.28 -5.54 0.76
C ASN A 79 -18.07 -5.04 1.99
N LEU A 80 -19.34 -5.41 2.10
CA LEU A 80 -20.23 -4.98 3.21
C LEU A 80 -19.75 -5.48 4.59
N GLU A 81 -19.08 -6.63 4.62
CA GLU A 81 -18.45 -7.19 5.82
C GLU A 81 -16.95 -7.42 5.57
N PRO A 82 -16.15 -6.34 5.51
CA PRO A 82 -14.78 -6.41 5.06
C PRO A 82 -13.86 -7.12 6.06
N ASN A 83 -12.79 -7.74 5.54
CA ASN A 83 -11.68 -8.21 6.36
C ASN A 83 -10.67 -7.07 6.57
N ILE A 84 -10.53 -6.59 7.81
CA ILE A 84 -9.72 -5.42 8.16
C ILE A 84 -8.24 -5.63 7.88
N LYS A 85 -7.77 -6.87 8.01
CA LYS A 85 -6.34 -7.21 7.88
C LYS A 85 -5.97 -7.60 6.46
N TYR A 86 -6.77 -8.48 5.85
CA TYR A 86 -6.40 -9.14 4.60
C TYR A 86 -7.12 -8.61 3.36
N GLY A 87 -8.24 -7.89 3.54
CA GLY A 87 -8.98 -7.27 2.43
C GLY A 87 -8.18 -6.16 1.74
N PRO A 88 -8.57 -5.79 0.50
CA PRO A 88 -7.97 -4.67 -0.22
C PRO A 88 -8.05 -3.37 0.59
N GLY A 89 -6.94 -2.66 0.71
CA GLY A 89 -6.83 -1.47 1.55
C GLY A 89 -6.66 -1.76 3.05
N GLY A 90 -6.60 -3.04 3.46
CA GLY A 90 -6.39 -3.45 4.86
C GLY A 90 -4.93 -3.35 5.32
N LEU A 91 -4.69 -3.78 6.57
CA LEU A 91 -3.36 -3.67 7.20
C LEU A 91 -2.24 -4.42 6.46
N ARG A 92 -2.56 -5.50 5.75
CA ARG A 92 -1.55 -6.25 4.98
C ARG A 92 -0.97 -5.48 3.80
N ASP A 93 -1.69 -4.51 3.25
CA ASP A 93 -1.19 -3.65 2.18
C ASP A 93 -0.06 -2.76 2.68
N LEU A 94 -0.20 -2.18 3.88
CA LEU A 94 0.86 -1.42 4.54
C LEU A 94 2.10 -2.29 4.81
N HIS A 95 1.90 -3.52 5.29
CA HIS A 95 3.00 -4.46 5.52
C HIS A 95 3.69 -4.86 4.21
N THR A 96 2.96 -4.97 3.11
CA THR A 96 3.54 -5.27 1.78
C THR A 96 4.50 -4.16 1.35
N ILE A 97 4.09 -2.89 1.44
CA ILE A 97 4.96 -1.76 1.13
C ILE A 97 6.20 -1.74 2.02
N LEU A 98 6.02 -1.88 3.34
CA LEU A 98 7.16 -1.88 4.27
C LEU A 98 8.14 -3.02 3.95
N SER A 99 7.66 -4.25 3.73
CA SER A 99 8.54 -5.39 3.50
C SER A 99 9.30 -5.30 2.17
N ILE A 100 8.69 -4.76 1.11
CA ILE A 100 9.38 -4.49 -0.16
C ILE A 100 10.46 -3.42 0.05
N SER A 101 10.14 -2.33 0.75
CA SER A 101 11.10 -1.26 1.02
C SER A 101 12.24 -1.70 1.96
N GLN A 102 11.96 -2.54 2.95
CA GLN A 102 13.00 -3.18 3.78
C GLN A 102 13.94 -4.03 2.92
N ARG A 103 13.39 -4.83 2.01
CA ARG A 103 14.19 -5.71 1.16
C ARG A 103 15.05 -4.95 0.16
N HIS A 104 14.51 -3.90 -0.45
CA HIS A 104 15.16 -3.16 -1.52
C HIS A 104 16.16 -2.10 -1.00
N PHE A 105 15.75 -1.33 0.03
CA PHE A 105 16.54 -0.22 0.58
C PHE A 105 17.24 -0.54 1.90
N GLY A 106 16.94 -1.68 2.54
CA GLY A 106 17.46 -2.00 3.86
C GLY A 106 16.91 -1.14 5.00
N ILE A 107 15.83 -0.39 4.78
CA ILE A 107 15.22 0.47 5.81
C ILE A 107 14.55 -0.36 6.89
N LYS A 108 14.45 0.18 8.09
CA LYS A 108 13.74 -0.47 9.22
C LYS A 108 12.36 0.13 9.47
N LYS A 109 12.18 1.40 9.13
CA LYS A 109 10.93 2.15 9.33
C LYS A 109 10.51 2.84 8.05
N LEU A 110 9.23 2.87 7.77
CA LEU A 110 8.69 3.46 6.55
C LEU A 110 9.04 4.96 6.38
N ILE A 111 9.22 5.69 7.50
CA ILE A 111 9.61 7.11 7.46
C ILE A 111 10.97 7.33 6.76
N GLU A 112 11.88 6.37 6.86
CA GLU A 112 13.19 6.44 6.20
C GLU A 112 13.05 6.48 4.68
N GLY A 113 11.94 5.98 4.15
CA GLY A 113 11.61 5.99 2.73
C GLY A 113 11.46 7.39 2.12
N ILE A 114 11.30 8.43 2.96
CA ILE A 114 11.27 9.82 2.51
C ILE A 114 12.64 10.21 1.93
N SER A 115 13.73 9.81 2.58
CA SER A 115 15.10 10.08 2.10
C SER A 115 15.44 9.32 0.82
N PHE A 116 14.79 8.18 0.57
CA PHE A 116 14.91 7.41 -0.67
C PHE A 116 13.96 7.89 -1.78
N GLY A 117 13.08 8.84 -1.50
CA GLY A 117 12.19 9.46 -2.48
C GLY A 117 11.00 8.61 -2.96
N PHE A 118 10.80 7.41 -2.40
CA PHE A 118 9.66 6.59 -2.80
C PHE A 118 8.34 6.99 -2.11
N ILE A 119 8.42 7.68 -0.97
CA ILE A 119 7.28 8.21 -0.24
C ILE A 119 7.53 9.66 0.16
N THR A 120 6.52 10.51 0.09
CA THR A 120 6.58 11.88 0.59
C THR A 120 6.15 11.96 2.06
N GLU A 121 6.50 13.03 2.78
CA GLU A 121 6.05 13.27 4.17
C GLU A 121 4.52 13.24 4.29
N ARG A 122 3.82 13.82 3.32
CA ARG A 122 2.36 13.82 3.28
C ARG A 122 1.81 12.41 3.11
N GLU A 123 2.36 11.62 2.19
CA GLU A 123 1.94 10.23 1.97
C GLU A 123 2.24 9.34 3.18
N TYR A 124 3.40 9.54 3.81
CA TYR A 124 3.73 8.88 5.08
C TYR A 124 2.69 9.20 6.16
N THR A 125 2.37 10.47 6.35
CA THR A 125 1.37 10.91 7.34
C THR A 125 0.00 10.30 7.03
N GLU A 126 -0.42 10.28 5.76
CA GLU A 126 -1.67 9.65 5.32
C GLU A 126 -1.69 8.15 5.59
N LEU A 127 -0.58 7.42 5.32
CA LEU A 127 -0.47 5.99 5.62
C LEU A 127 -0.52 5.70 7.12
N MET A 128 0.18 6.50 7.94
CA MET A 128 0.16 6.34 9.40
C MET A 128 -1.24 6.61 9.97
N HIS A 129 -1.96 7.61 9.45
CA HIS A 129 -3.35 7.85 9.83
C HIS A 129 -4.23 6.63 9.49
N CYS A 130 -4.10 6.06 8.29
CA CYS A 130 -4.82 4.85 7.91
C CYS A 130 -4.48 3.68 8.82
N GLN A 131 -3.20 3.46 9.12
CA GLN A 131 -2.73 2.41 10.00
C GLN A 131 -3.31 2.52 11.41
N HIS A 132 -3.25 3.73 12.01
CA HIS A 132 -3.78 3.97 13.35
C HIS A 132 -5.28 3.70 13.43
N PHE A 133 -6.05 4.21 12.45
CA PHE A 133 -7.48 3.95 12.40
C PHE A 133 -7.80 2.45 12.28
N LEU A 134 -7.12 1.74 11.38
CA LEU A 134 -7.32 0.31 11.21
C LEU A 134 -6.91 -0.51 12.44
N TRP A 135 -5.85 -0.10 13.16
CA TRP A 135 -5.46 -0.71 14.43
C TRP A 135 -6.52 -0.49 15.51
N GLN A 136 -7.08 0.72 15.62
CA GLN A 136 -8.16 1.00 16.57
C GLN A 136 -9.38 0.14 16.28
N VAL A 137 -9.84 0.08 15.02
CA VAL A 137 -10.97 -0.76 14.61
C VAL A 137 -10.69 -2.25 14.88
N ARG A 138 -9.50 -2.73 14.54
CA ARG A 138 -9.09 -4.11 14.78
C ARG A 138 -9.02 -4.45 16.27
N PHE A 139 -8.46 -3.56 17.07
CA PHE A 139 -8.40 -3.76 18.54
C PHE A 139 -9.81 -3.83 19.15
N ALA A 140 -10.71 -2.91 18.77
CA ALA A 140 -12.10 -2.91 19.19
C ALA A 140 -12.82 -4.21 18.77
N LEU A 141 -12.57 -4.66 17.54
CA LEU A 141 -13.14 -5.91 17.03
C LEU A 141 -12.68 -7.12 17.85
N HIS A 142 -11.37 -7.26 18.12
CA HIS A 142 -10.84 -8.34 18.95
C HIS A 142 -11.38 -8.31 20.39
N LEU A 143 -11.53 -7.13 20.97
CA LEU A 143 -12.08 -6.94 22.31
C LEU A 143 -13.54 -7.40 22.36
N LEU A 144 -14.36 -7.00 21.38
CA LEU A 144 -15.78 -7.35 21.32
C LEU A 144 -16.02 -8.83 20.97
N ALA A 145 -15.12 -9.43 20.17
CA ALA A 145 -15.21 -10.82 19.77
C ALA A 145 -14.61 -11.78 20.79
N GLY A 146 -13.79 -11.31 21.75
CA GLY A 146 -13.06 -12.13 22.70
C GLY A 146 -11.99 -13.03 22.06
N LYS A 147 -11.70 -12.86 20.78
CA LYS A 147 -10.76 -13.66 19.99
C LYS A 147 -10.16 -12.82 18.84
N ALA A 148 -9.17 -13.37 18.14
CA ALA A 148 -8.64 -12.77 16.92
C ALA A 148 -9.68 -12.87 15.79
N GLU A 149 -10.51 -11.87 15.63
CA GLU A 149 -11.52 -11.73 14.57
C GLU A 149 -11.09 -10.62 13.60
N GLU A 150 -11.12 -10.92 12.31
CA GLU A 150 -10.67 -9.97 11.28
C GLU A 150 -11.81 -9.53 10.35
N ARG A 151 -12.98 -10.18 10.42
CA ARG A 151 -14.16 -9.84 9.63
C ARG A 151 -15.05 -8.86 10.38
N LEU A 152 -15.24 -7.69 9.81
CA LEU A 152 -16.10 -6.64 10.35
C LEU A 152 -17.56 -6.91 9.95
N SER A 153 -18.20 -7.90 10.60
CA SER A 153 -19.61 -8.24 10.37
C SER A 153 -20.55 -7.13 10.82
N PHE A 154 -21.80 -7.12 10.31
CA PHE A 154 -22.81 -6.09 10.64
C PHE A 154 -22.98 -5.90 12.15
N ASP A 155 -23.01 -6.98 12.92
CA ASP A 155 -23.17 -6.91 14.39
C ASP A 155 -21.99 -6.18 15.05
N TYR A 156 -20.76 -6.39 14.58
CA TYR A 156 -19.60 -5.68 15.09
C TYR A 156 -19.54 -4.24 14.60
N GLN A 157 -19.97 -3.95 13.37
CA GLN A 157 -20.04 -2.58 12.85
C GLN A 157 -20.89 -1.69 13.77
N LEU A 158 -22.07 -2.17 14.20
CA LEU A 158 -22.94 -1.43 15.10
C LEU A 158 -22.31 -1.22 16.49
N LYS A 159 -21.69 -2.28 17.05
CA LYS A 159 -21.04 -2.21 18.36
C LYS A 159 -19.84 -1.27 18.36
N ILE A 160 -19.02 -1.32 17.29
CA ILE A 160 -17.84 -0.45 17.14
C ILE A 160 -18.27 1.01 16.90
N ALA A 161 -19.32 1.26 16.11
CA ALA A 161 -19.84 2.60 15.92
C ALA A 161 -20.24 3.23 17.27
N LYS A 162 -20.92 2.50 18.12
CA LYS A 162 -21.26 2.95 19.49
C LYS A 162 -20.03 3.17 20.36
N LEU A 163 -19.06 2.24 20.33
CA LEU A 163 -17.80 2.34 21.09
C LEU A 163 -16.99 3.58 20.70
N PHE A 164 -17.05 3.97 19.43
CA PHE A 164 -16.36 5.15 18.90
C PHE A 164 -17.20 6.43 18.99
N ASN A 165 -18.31 6.40 19.76
CA ASN A 165 -19.20 7.53 20.02
C ASN A 165 -19.88 8.12 18.76
N TYR A 166 -20.07 7.33 17.70
CA TYR A 166 -20.95 7.73 16.62
C TYR A 166 -22.41 7.70 17.11
N GLN A 167 -23.18 8.72 16.74
CA GLN A 167 -24.57 8.89 17.17
C GLN A 167 -25.50 8.99 15.96
N ASP A 168 -26.71 8.47 16.12
CA ASP A 168 -27.73 8.60 15.09
C ASP A 168 -28.10 10.08 14.91
N LYS A 169 -28.23 10.49 13.65
CA LYS A 169 -28.64 11.82 13.21
C LYS A 169 -29.88 11.71 12.34
N PRO A 170 -30.66 12.79 12.14
CA PRO A 170 -31.91 12.74 11.38
C PRO A 170 -31.81 12.11 9.97
N HIS A 171 -30.62 12.16 9.35
CA HIS A 171 -30.40 11.67 7.99
C HIS A 171 -29.24 10.68 7.86
N SER A 172 -28.71 10.14 8.98
CA SER A 172 -27.56 9.22 8.94
C SER A 172 -27.44 8.45 10.26
N LEU A 173 -27.45 7.13 10.19
CA LEU A 173 -27.26 6.27 11.35
C LEU A 173 -25.79 6.27 11.80
N ALA A 174 -25.57 5.98 13.08
CA ALA A 174 -24.22 5.85 13.65
C ALA A 174 -23.35 4.85 12.87
N ILE A 175 -23.92 3.70 12.52
CA ILE A 175 -23.25 2.68 11.71
C ILE A 175 -22.86 3.19 10.32
N GLU A 176 -23.70 3.96 9.66
CA GLU A 176 -23.42 4.52 8.34
C GLU A 176 -22.28 5.55 8.39
N GLN A 177 -22.26 6.38 9.44
CA GLN A 177 -21.18 7.35 9.65
C GLN A 177 -19.85 6.65 9.89
N PHE A 178 -19.82 5.62 10.74
CA PHE A 178 -18.63 4.81 11.00
C PHE A 178 -18.15 4.11 9.72
N MET A 179 -19.03 3.42 8.99
CA MET A 179 -18.66 2.71 7.78
C MET A 179 -18.23 3.65 6.65
N LYS A 180 -18.81 4.84 6.55
CA LYS A 180 -18.35 5.89 5.64
C LYS A 180 -16.90 6.28 5.92
N ASP A 181 -16.52 6.46 7.19
CA ASP A 181 -15.15 6.81 7.57
C ASP A 181 -14.21 5.62 7.37
N TYR A 182 -14.66 4.40 7.69
CA TYR A 182 -13.93 3.17 7.38
C TYR A 182 -13.61 3.05 5.89
N PHE A 183 -14.60 3.20 5.01
CA PHE A 183 -14.41 3.09 3.57
C PHE A 183 -13.53 4.21 3.00
N LYS A 184 -13.55 5.41 3.55
CA LYS A 184 -12.60 6.48 3.17
C LYS A 184 -11.15 6.08 3.48
N VAL A 185 -10.92 5.49 4.67
CA VAL A 185 -9.59 5.02 5.06
C VAL A 185 -9.12 3.89 4.17
N ILE A 186 -9.96 2.87 3.96
CA ILE A 186 -9.65 1.72 3.09
C ILE A 186 -9.32 2.17 1.66
N LYS A 187 -10.14 3.04 1.09
CA LYS A 187 -9.93 3.60 -0.25
C LYS A 187 -8.58 4.33 -0.32
N LYS A 188 -8.31 5.22 0.63
CA LYS A 188 -7.06 5.98 0.68
C LYS A 188 -5.84 5.07 0.80
N ASN A 189 -5.90 4.07 1.70
CA ASN A 189 -4.81 3.11 1.90
C ASN A 189 -4.57 2.29 0.63
N ARG A 190 -5.63 1.83 -0.04
CA ARG A 190 -5.54 1.09 -1.30
C ARG A 190 -4.90 1.93 -2.40
N GLU A 191 -5.36 3.17 -2.61
CA GLU A 191 -4.80 4.08 -3.63
C GLU A 191 -3.32 4.37 -3.40
N LEU A 192 -2.91 4.55 -2.14
CA LEU A 192 -1.49 4.73 -1.79
C LEU A 192 -0.68 3.46 -2.04
N ASN A 193 -1.21 2.30 -1.66
CA ASN A 193 -0.56 1.02 -1.90
C ASN A 193 -0.35 0.77 -3.40
N GLU A 194 -1.38 0.93 -4.22
CA GLU A 194 -1.31 0.75 -5.67
C GLU A 194 -0.27 1.71 -6.30
N MET A 195 -0.26 2.98 -5.90
CA MET A 195 0.71 3.97 -6.38
C MET A 195 2.15 3.63 -5.97
N LEU A 196 2.37 3.20 -4.73
CA LEU A 196 3.70 2.84 -4.24
C LEU A 196 4.20 1.53 -4.86
N LEU A 197 3.33 0.55 -5.09
CA LEU A 197 3.67 -0.67 -5.83
C LEU A 197 4.06 -0.34 -7.27
N GLN A 198 3.32 0.56 -7.93
CA GLN A 198 3.69 1.05 -9.26
C GLN A 198 5.06 1.73 -9.23
N TRP A 199 5.38 2.53 -8.20
CA TRP A 199 6.68 3.14 -8.05
C TRP A 199 7.80 2.11 -7.89
N PHE A 200 7.59 1.05 -7.10
CA PHE A 200 8.54 -0.05 -6.96
C PHE A 200 8.73 -0.81 -8.27
N ASP A 201 7.65 -1.09 -9.00
CA ASP A 201 7.71 -1.71 -10.32
C ASP A 201 8.60 -0.90 -11.27
N GLU A 202 8.36 0.40 -11.36
CA GLU A 202 9.13 1.32 -12.19
C GLU A 202 10.60 1.42 -11.80
N THR A 203 10.92 1.29 -10.51
CA THR A 203 12.27 1.49 -9.97
C THR A 203 13.05 0.19 -9.87
N ILE A 204 12.40 -0.91 -9.50
CA ILE A 204 13.06 -2.20 -9.28
C ILE A 204 13.14 -2.98 -10.60
N ILE A 205 12.03 -3.04 -11.35
CA ILE A 205 11.92 -3.89 -12.54
C ILE A 205 12.32 -3.13 -13.81
N HIS A 206 11.77 -1.93 -13.98
CA HIS A 206 11.91 -1.15 -15.22
C HIS A 206 12.95 -0.02 -15.13
N HIS A 207 14.00 -0.19 -14.32
CA HIS A 207 15.07 0.81 -14.16
C HIS A 207 15.98 0.97 -15.39
N GLN A 208 15.94 0.03 -16.36
CA GLN A 208 16.74 0.09 -17.59
C GLN A 208 16.23 1.17 -18.55
N LYS A 209 17.03 1.49 -19.59
CA LYS A 209 16.81 2.57 -20.55
C LYS A 209 15.33 2.80 -20.90
N GLN A 210 14.79 3.90 -20.41
CA GLN A 210 13.43 4.30 -20.70
C GLN A 210 13.34 4.81 -22.14
N LYS A 211 12.42 4.24 -22.91
CA LYS A 211 12.07 4.77 -24.23
C LYS A 211 11.05 5.89 -24.04
N ILE A 212 11.49 7.13 -24.27
CA ILE A 212 10.62 8.31 -24.16
C ILE A 212 10.02 8.61 -25.53
N THR A 213 8.70 8.74 -25.61
CA THR A 213 7.96 9.12 -26.81
C THR A 213 7.03 10.30 -26.47
N PRO A 214 7.29 11.52 -26.99
CA PRO A 214 6.39 12.65 -26.77
C PRO A 214 4.99 12.40 -27.32
N LEU A 215 3.94 12.78 -26.59
CA LEU A 215 2.57 12.76 -27.05
C LEU A 215 2.10 14.18 -27.44
N ASP A 216 2.40 15.15 -26.60
CA ASP A 216 2.12 16.58 -26.82
C ASP A 216 3.00 17.46 -25.90
N ASN A 217 2.59 18.71 -25.67
CA ASN A 217 3.35 19.64 -24.79
C ASN A 217 3.27 19.26 -23.31
N ASP A 218 2.21 18.55 -22.89
CA ASP A 218 1.91 18.23 -21.49
C ASP A 218 2.34 16.82 -21.10
N PHE A 219 2.26 15.87 -22.04
CA PHE A 219 2.43 14.44 -21.80
C PHE A 219 3.45 13.77 -22.73
N GLN A 220 4.02 12.71 -22.23
CA GLN A 220 4.89 11.78 -22.96
C GLN A 220 4.65 10.35 -22.48
N LEU A 221 5.10 9.37 -23.24
CA LEU A 221 5.19 7.98 -22.81
C LEU A 221 6.62 7.69 -22.34
N SER A 222 6.73 7.00 -21.24
CA SER A 222 7.94 6.35 -20.77
C SER A 222 7.68 4.85 -20.71
N ASN A 223 8.24 4.08 -21.62
CA ASN A 223 7.92 2.66 -21.88
C ASN A 223 6.45 2.49 -22.10
N ASN A 224 5.53 2.67 -22.47
CA ASN A 224 4.08 2.55 -22.57
C ASN A 224 3.28 3.13 -21.37
N TYR A 225 3.97 3.75 -20.40
CA TYR A 225 3.29 4.45 -19.31
C TYR A 225 3.24 5.95 -19.58
N ILE A 226 2.06 6.56 -19.44
CA ILE A 226 1.91 8.00 -19.64
C ILE A 226 2.46 8.76 -18.43
N GLU A 227 3.22 9.81 -18.70
CA GLU A 227 3.73 10.72 -17.68
C GLU A 227 3.63 12.18 -18.11
N VAL A 228 3.58 13.07 -17.11
CA VAL A 228 3.63 14.51 -17.34
C VAL A 228 5.05 14.94 -17.71
N ARG A 229 5.18 15.90 -18.64
CA ARG A 229 6.48 16.45 -19.04
C ARG A 229 7.00 17.50 -18.05
N HIS A 230 6.15 18.10 -17.23
CA HIS A 230 6.55 19.03 -16.16
C HIS A 230 5.59 19.00 -14.98
N LEU A 231 6.11 19.31 -13.79
CA LEU A 231 5.39 19.14 -12.52
C LEU A 231 4.17 20.05 -12.34
N ARG A 232 4.09 21.17 -13.07
CA ARG A 232 2.99 22.14 -12.95
C ARG A 232 1.91 21.98 -14.02
N VAL A 233 1.90 20.90 -14.78
CA VAL A 233 0.92 20.63 -15.87
C VAL A 233 -0.50 20.90 -15.40
N PHE A 234 -0.94 20.27 -14.33
CA PHE A 234 -2.31 20.37 -13.84
C PHE A 234 -2.61 21.72 -13.16
N GLN A 235 -1.61 22.36 -12.56
CA GLN A 235 -1.76 23.70 -11.96
C GLN A 235 -1.90 24.77 -13.02
N ASN A 236 -1.11 24.69 -14.10
CA ASN A 236 -1.16 25.64 -15.20
C ASN A 236 -2.46 25.53 -16.01
N ASN A 237 -2.92 24.30 -16.21
CA ASN A 237 -4.17 24.03 -16.91
C ASN A 237 -4.89 22.82 -16.27
N PRO A 238 -5.86 23.02 -15.38
CA PRO A 238 -6.61 21.93 -14.76
C PRO A 238 -7.28 20.97 -15.72
N GLN A 239 -7.68 21.43 -16.93
CA GLN A 239 -8.33 20.58 -17.93
C GLN A 239 -7.41 19.47 -18.44
N THR A 240 -6.10 19.58 -18.27
CA THR A 240 -5.14 18.49 -18.59
C THR A 240 -5.38 17.23 -17.75
N LEU A 241 -6.07 17.32 -16.61
CA LEU A 241 -6.55 16.15 -15.88
C LEU A 241 -7.48 15.28 -16.73
N LEU A 242 -8.39 15.89 -17.49
CA LEU A 242 -9.28 15.16 -18.41
C LEU A 242 -8.54 14.73 -19.69
N LYS A 243 -7.65 15.58 -20.19
CA LYS A 243 -6.83 15.29 -21.38
C LYS A 243 -5.99 14.03 -21.22
N LEU A 244 -5.48 13.76 -20.01
CA LEU A 244 -4.78 12.51 -19.70
C LEU A 244 -5.64 11.28 -20.00
N PHE A 245 -6.89 11.26 -19.57
CA PHE A 245 -7.81 10.15 -19.84
C PHE A 245 -8.14 10.03 -21.32
N LEU A 246 -8.23 11.16 -22.05
CA LEU A 246 -8.39 11.13 -23.51
C LEU A 246 -7.22 10.44 -24.22
N TRP A 247 -5.99 10.65 -23.74
CA TRP A 247 -4.82 9.95 -24.27
C TRP A 247 -4.88 8.45 -24.03
N ILE A 248 -5.27 8.01 -22.83
CA ILE A 248 -5.42 6.58 -22.51
C ILE A 248 -6.46 5.92 -23.44
N VAL A 249 -7.57 6.60 -23.72
CA VAL A 249 -8.61 6.08 -24.63
C VAL A 249 -8.12 6.05 -26.09
N LYS A 250 -7.38 7.06 -26.52
CA LYS A 250 -6.92 7.18 -27.93
C LYS A 250 -5.74 6.27 -28.28
N GLN A 251 -4.98 5.86 -27.29
CA GLN A 251 -3.74 5.09 -27.47
C GLN A 251 -3.84 3.73 -26.76
N PRO A 252 -4.33 2.67 -27.44
CA PRO A 252 -4.54 1.34 -26.85
C PRO A 252 -3.26 0.68 -26.28
N ASN A 253 -2.10 1.14 -26.68
CA ASN A 253 -0.80 0.67 -26.22
C ASN A 253 -0.32 1.36 -24.92
N ILE A 254 -1.10 2.28 -24.34
CA ILE A 254 -0.82 2.82 -23.01
C ILE A 254 -1.24 1.78 -21.97
N GLU A 255 -0.24 1.27 -21.23
CA GLU A 255 -0.44 0.24 -20.20
C GLU A 255 -0.84 0.83 -18.84
N GLY A 256 -0.55 2.12 -18.61
CA GLY A 256 -0.88 2.76 -17.33
C GLY A 256 -0.32 4.18 -17.21
N ILE A 257 -0.37 4.69 -15.98
CA ILE A 257 0.10 6.03 -15.62
C ILE A 257 1.31 5.86 -14.69
N ARG A 258 2.39 6.60 -14.91
CA ARG A 258 3.56 6.60 -14.04
C ARG A 258 3.22 7.03 -12.62
N ALA A 259 3.84 6.40 -11.61
CA ALA A 259 3.58 6.66 -10.20
C ALA A 259 3.70 8.14 -9.82
N ASN A 260 4.71 8.85 -10.33
CA ASN A 260 4.88 10.28 -10.10
C ASN A 260 3.73 11.12 -10.71
N THR A 261 3.20 10.71 -11.84
CA THR A 261 2.03 11.36 -12.45
C THR A 261 0.76 11.09 -11.63
N ILE A 262 0.56 9.87 -11.14
CA ILE A 262 -0.54 9.53 -10.21
C ILE A 262 -0.45 10.41 -8.95
N ARG A 263 0.75 10.58 -8.40
CA ARG A 263 1.01 11.46 -7.25
C ARG A 263 0.59 12.91 -7.54
N LEU A 264 0.95 13.44 -8.70
CA LEU A 264 0.56 14.79 -9.11
C LEU A 264 -0.96 14.92 -9.33
N ILE A 265 -1.61 13.92 -9.92
CA ILE A 265 -3.07 13.89 -10.05
C ILE A 265 -3.71 13.98 -8.66
N ARG A 266 -3.31 13.11 -7.72
CA ARG A 266 -3.85 13.13 -6.35
C ARG A 266 -3.70 14.48 -5.67
N HIS A 267 -2.56 15.14 -5.87
CA HIS A 267 -2.31 16.49 -5.34
C HIS A 267 -3.08 17.59 -6.05
N SER A 268 -3.62 17.32 -7.22
CA SER A 268 -4.32 18.30 -8.07
C SER A 268 -5.84 18.14 -8.08
N LEU A 269 -6.40 17.11 -7.41
CA LEU A 269 -7.84 16.86 -7.40
C LEU A 269 -8.68 18.03 -6.85
N PHE A 270 -8.11 18.87 -5.99
CA PHE A 270 -8.79 20.07 -5.47
C PHE A 270 -9.09 21.11 -6.58
N LEU A 271 -8.40 21.04 -7.72
CA LEU A 271 -8.64 21.91 -8.88
C LEU A 271 -9.96 21.58 -9.57
N ILE A 272 -10.53 20.39 -9.34
CA ILE A 272 -11.85 19.96 -9.86
C ILE A 272 -12.95 20.62 -8.99
N ASN A 273 -13.07 21.92 -9.12
CA ASN A 273 -14.04 22.74 -8.40
C ASN A 273 -15.28 23.09 -9.28
N LYS A 274 -16.16 23.98 -8.79
CA LYS A 274 -17.35 24.40 -9.54
C LYS A 274 -17.01 25.09 -10.86
N GLN A 275 -15.91 25.82 -10.93
CA GLN A 275 -15.46 26.52 -12.13
C GLN A 275 -14.94 25.55 -13.19
N PHE A 276 -14.17 24.52 -12.76
CA PHE A 276 -13.72 23.43 -13.63
C PHE A 276 -14.90 22.73 -14.33
N LYS A 277 -16.02 22.50 -13.60
CA LYS A 277 -17.21 21.84 -14.12
C LYS A 277 -18.02 22.70 -15.09
N LYS A 278 -17.82 24.02 -15.13
CA LYS A 278 -18.53 24.93 -16.03
C LYS A 278 -17.80 25.15 -17.35
N ASN A 279 -16.51 24.85 -17.42
CA ASN A 279 -15.70 24.91 -18.64
C ASN A 279 -15.17 23.51 -18.93
N PRO A 280 -15.95 22.63 -19.59
CA PRO A 280 -15.51 21.28 -19.97
C PRO A 280 -14.46 21.30 -21.05
#